data_83fdc83e96f277b6fc6218a93928f18c
#
_entry.id   83fdc83e96f277b6fc6218a93928f18c
#
_cell.length_a   1.000
_cell.length_b   1.000
_cell.length_c   1.000
_cell.angle_alpha   90.00
_cell.angle_beta   90.00
_cell.angle_gamma   90.00
#
_symmetry.space_group_name_H-M   'P 1'
#
loop_
_entity.id
_entity.type
_entity.pdbx_description
1 polymer ?
#
loop_
_entity_poly.entity_id
_entity_poly.type
_entity_poly.pdbx_seq_one_letter_code
_entity_poly.pdbx_strand_id
1 'polypeptide(L)'
;MDVRRRAGASHSRSGSSMGRNAKDNEISTVPLDALDRWIAALGAVPPAARVYDITPRRAELEFGITSGLANLLSDRGLPRASCEGETRFFWSDLHYIALRLGSARLYLRTMRSWAHSVANAAQCGSQMIRVRYRTYGSPGATVDVLLPEGRRVTTVIGPDQIVARLDVNMANCESAFPANVQRVLHQAAAFDFYILPPTLAGDLAFAGRTGLAGCFTASRFVVSECQRRGIEARMAYGLLLAPPLGTPHEWAEIRLGEIWAPADPLLLSILGRFAGLDASRWPCTHSPKAVLLRLAACKTPIVDGLSGPLETSFVVSVGEQTTSPRGVA
;
A
#
# COMPACT_ATOMS: atom_id res chain seq x y z
N MET A 1 -62.77 38.97 -19.54
CA MET A 1 -61.82 39.72 -20.40
C MET A 1 -60.47 39.19 -20.07
N ASP A 2 -60.01 38.55 -20.82
CA ASP A 2 -59.57 38.11 -22.09
C ASP A 2 -58.33 37.21 -21.97
N VAL A 3 -58.44 36.11 -22.53
CA VAL A 3 -57.59 34.97 -22.65
C VAL A 3 -56.44 35.28 -23.63
N ARG A 4 -55.22 34.86 -23.35
CA ARG A 4 -54.33 34.42 -24.45
C ARG A 4 -53.45 33.25 -24.03
N ARG A 5 -53.73 32.09 -24.62
CA ARG A 5 -52.88 30.90 -24.71
C ARG A 5 -51.57 31.22 -25.43
N ARG A 6 -50.46 30.67 -24.92
CA ARG A 6 -49.31 30.36 -25.78
C ARG A 6 -48.85 28.92 -25.55
N ALA A 7 -48.76 28.19 -26.62
CA ALA A 7 -48.31 26.84 -26.76
C ALA A 7 -46.81 26.74 -26.41
N GLY A 8 -46.46 25.75 -25.56
CA GLY A 8 -45.08 25.43 -25.26
C GLY A 8 -44.62 24.27 -26.14
N ALA A 9 -43.51 24.45 -26.82
CA ALA A 9 -42.85 23.43 -27.62
C ALA A 9 -42.13 22.43 -26.72
N SER A 10 -42.44 21.15 -26.88
CA SER A 10 -41.75 20.02 -26.30
C SER A 10 -40.38 19.86 -26.96
N HIS A 11 -39.31 20.13 -26.21
CA HIS A 11 -37.96 19.72 -26.58
C HIS A 11 -37.70 18.33 -26.02
N SER A 12 -37.77 17.32 -26.86
CA SER A 12 -37.25 15.99 -26.63
C SER A 12 -35.71 16.08 -26.50
N ARG A 13 -35.17 15.97 -25.29
CA ARG A 13 -33.76 15.74 -25.10
C ARG A 13 -33.49 14.27 -25.41
N SER A 14 -32.89 14.00 -26.55
CA SER A 14 -32.23 12.75 -26.88
C SER A 14 -31.08 12.55 -25.86
N GLY A 15 -31.28 11.67 -24.89
CA GLY A 15 -30.23 11.23 -23.95
C GLY A 15 -29.20 10.46 -24.74
N SER A 16 -28.02 11.05 -24.90
CA SER A 16 -26.85 10.41 -25.47
C SER A 16 -26.38 9.28 -24.53
N SER A 17 -26.57 8.05 -24.94
CA SER A 17 -26.06 6.83 -24.31
C SER A 17 -24.56 6.62 -24.58
N MET A 18 -23.73 7.65 -24.32
CA MET A 18 -22.31 7.63 -24.66
C MET A 18 -21.42 7.52 -23.40
N GLY A 19 -21.64 6.51 -22.55
CA GLY A 19 -20.87 6.40 -21.30
C GLY A 19 -20.57 4.98 -20.81
N ARG A 20 -21.10 3.95 -21.44
CA ARG A 20 -20.90 2.56 -20.95
C ARG A 20 -19.86 1.74 -21.72
N ASN A 21 -19.54 2.09 -22.96
CA ASN A 21 -18.71 1.23 -23.83
C ASN A 21 -17.18 1.39 -23.68
N ALA A 22 -16.69 2.39 -22.94
CA ALA A 22 -15.23 2.57 -22.77
C ALA A 22 -14.62 1.66 -21.70
N LYS A 23 -15.43 1.17 -20.76
CA LYS A 23 -14.93 0.35 -19.63
C LYS A 23 -14.85 -1.15 -19.95
N ASP A 24 -15.71 -1.64 -20.85
CA ASP A 24 -15.71 -3.04 -21.26
C ASP A 24 -14.59 -3.35 -22.28
N ASN A 25 -14.03 -2.31 -22.90
CA ASN A 25 -12.98 -2.45 -23.91
C ASN A 25 -11.56 -2.65 -23.31
N GLU A 26 -11.30 -2.27 -22.03
CA GLU A 26 -9.98 -2.47 -21.42
C GLU A 26 -9.71 -3.94 -21.04
N ILE A 27 -10.77 -4.71 -20.77
CA ILE A 27 -10.64 -6.14 -20.42
C ILE A 27 -10.36 -7.00 -21.65
N SER A 28 -10.81 -6.58 -22.84
CA SER A 28 -10.57 -7.30 -24.09
C SER A 28 -9.12 -7.31 -24.55
N THR A 29 -8.22 -6.59 -23.87
CA THR A 29 -6.80 -6.50 -24.22
C THR A 29 -5.90 -7.43 -23.41
N VAL A 30 -6.39 -8.03 -22.30
CA VAL A 30 -5.59 -8.95 -21.48
C VAL A 30 -5.60 -10.34 -22.10
N PRO A 31 -4.46 -10.92 -22.44
CA PRO A 31 -4.40 -12.27 -22.95
C PRO A 31 -4.97 -13.29 -21.94
N LEU A 32 -5.81 -14.20 -22.42
CA LEU A 32 -6.47 -15.20 -21.55
C LEU A 32 -5.47 -16.10 -20.81
N ASP A 33 -4.34 -16.40 -21.44
CA ASP A 33 -3.23 -17.15 -20.82
C ASP A 33 -2.58 -16.39 -19.65
N ALA A 34 -2.61 -15.06 -19.66
CA ALA A 34 -2.16 -14.27 -18.52
C ALA A 34 -3.13 -14.40 -17.33
N LEU A 35 -4.44 -14.37 -17.58
CA LEU A 35 -5.44 -14.63 -16.54
C LEU A 35 -5.27 -16.03 -15.95
N ASP A 36 -5.09 -17.05 -16.78
CA ASP A 36 -4.91 -18.43 -16.34
C ASP A 36 -3.67 -18.57 -15.45
N ARG A 37 -2.54 -17.93 -15.82
CA ARG A 37 -1.34 -17.92 -14.97
C ARG A 37 -1.58 -17.24 -13.63
N TRP A 38 -2.28 -16.11 -13.62
CA TRP A 38 -2.58 -15.39 -12.37
C TRP A 38 -3.50 -16.19 -11.44
N ILE A 39 -4.53 -16.83 -12.00
CA ILE A 39 -5.45 -17.69 -11.25
C ILE A 39 -4.72 -18.94 -10.74
N ALA A 40 -3.88 -19.55 -11.55
CA ALA A 40 -3.07 -20.70 -11.15
C ALA A 40 -2.14 -20.37 -9.95
N ALA A 41 -1.53 -19.17 -9.95
CA ALA A 41 -0.71 -18.71 -8.82
C ALA A 41 -1.55 -18.59 -7.52
N LEU A 42 -2.79 -18.11 -7.63
CA LEU A 42 -3.71 -18.05 -6.48
C LEU A 42 -4.10 -19.44 -5.97
N GLY A 43 -4.15 -20.46 -6.84
CA GLY A 43 -4.42 -21.85 -6.46
C GLY A 43 -3.46 -22.41 -5.40
N ALA A 44 -2.25 -21.83 -5.30
CA ALA A 44 -1.27 -22.20 -4.28
C ALA A 44 -1.64 -21.77 -2.85
N VAL A 45 -2.53 -20.78 -2.68
CA VAL A 45 -3.02 -20.34 -1.37
C VAL A 45 -4.03 -21.37 -0.84
N PRO A 46 -3.83 -21.95 0.36
CA PRO A 46 -4.77 -22.93 0.91
C PRO A 46 -6.17 -22.36 1.11
N PRO A 47 -7.24 -23.10 0.80
CA PRO A 47 -8.62 -22.63 1.05
C PRO A 47 -8.88 -22.25 2.50
N ALA A 48 -8.31 -22.99 3.46
CA ALA A 48 -8.45 -22.72 4.89
C ALA A 48 -7.83 -21.39 5.34
N ALA A 49 -6.94 -20.80 4.55
CA ALA A 49 -6.34 -19.50 4.83
C ALA A 49 -7.19 -18.31 4.30
N ARG A 50 -8.25 -18.58 3.53
CA ARG A 50 -9.10 -17.58 2.93
C ARG A 50 -10.34 -17.27 3.77
N VAL A 51 -10.66 -15.98 3.87
CA VAL A 51 -11.93 -15.50 4.42
C VAL A 51 -12.77 -14.96 3.26
N TYR A 52 -13.80 -15.70 2.87
CA TYR A 52 -14.66 -15.34 1.74
C TYR A 52 -15.77 -14.39 2.17
N ASP A 53 -15.49 -13.09 2.16
CA ASP A 53 -16.38 -12.03 2.66
C ASP A 53 -16.78 -10.99 1.60
N ILE A 54 -16.21 -11.06 0.39
CA ILE A 54 -16.47 -10.08 -0.67
C ILE A 54 -17.57 -10.57 -1.59
N THR A 55 -18.70 -9.84 -1.61
CA THR A 55 -19.81 -10.08 -2.54
C THR A 55 -19.45 -9.61 -3.96
N PRO A 56 -20.12 -10.08 -5.03
CA PRO A 56 -19.95 -9.57 -6.38
C PRO A 56 -20.15 -8.05 -6.49
N ARG A 57 -21.10 -7.48 -5.74
CA ARG A 57 -21.31 -6.03 -5.68
C ARG A 57 -20.12 -5.28 -5.08
N ARG A 58 -19.53 -5.78 -4.00
CA ARG A 58 -18.31 -5.20 -3.42
C ARG A 58 -17.12 -5.38 -4.35
N ALA A 59 -17.00 -6.52 -5.04
CA ALA A 59 -15.96 -6.75 -6.04
C ALA A 59 -16.00 -5.68 -7.15
N GLU A 60 -17.17 -5.31 -7.62
CA GLU A 60 -17.33 -4.23 -8.60
C GLU A 60 -16.98 -2.85 -8.03
N LEU A 61 -17.46 -2.51 -6.83
CA LEU A 61 -17.24 -1.20 -6.22
C LEU A 61 -15.78 -0.97 -5.81
N GLU A 62 -15.14 -1.97 -5.19
CA GLU A 62 -13.80 -1.84 -4.61
C GLU A 62 -12.70 -2.11 -5.65
N PHE A 63 -12.92 -3.06 -6.54
CA PHE A 63 -11.90 -3.58 -7.47
C PHE A 63 -12.21 -3.31 -8.95
N GLY A 64 -13.40 -2.81 -9.29
CA GLY A 64 -13.83 -2.66 -10.68
C GLY A 64 -14.04 -3.99 -11.40
N ILE A 65 -14.22 -5.08 -10.65
CA ILE A 65 -14.50 -6.42 -11.20
C ILE A 65 -16.01 -6.57 -11.35
N THR A 66 -16.52 -6.32 -12.56
CA THR A 66 -17.95 -6.45 -12.87
C THR A 66 -18.43 -7.89 -12.68
N SER A 67 -19.75 -8.09 -12.54
CA SER A 67 -20.33 -9.44 -12.41
C SER A 67 -19.99 -10.36 -13.58
N GLY A 68 -19.95 -9.83 -14.82
CA GLY A 68 -19.51 -10.60 -15.99
C GLY A 68 -18.06 -11.06 -15.90
N LEU A 69 -17.17 -10.16 -15.45
CA LEU A 69 -15.76 -10.50 -15.23
C LEU A 69 -15.59 -11.50 -14.08
N ALA A 70 -16.32 -11.31 -12.97
CA ALA A 70 -16.28 -12.24 -11.84
C ALA A 70 -16.72 -13.66 -12.23
N ASN A 71 -17.72 -13.80 -13.10
CA ASN A 71 -18.13 -15.10 -13.66
C ASN A 71 -17.03 -15.68 -14.53
N LEU A 72 -16.48 -14.92 -15.47
CA LEU A 72 -15.36 -15.36 -16.33
C LEU A 72 -14.17 -15.85 -15.49
N LEU A 73 -13.76 -15.09 -14.47
CA LEU A 73 -12.67 -15.47 -13.58
C LEU A 73 -13.01 -16.76 -12.80
N SER A 74 -14.27 -16.88 -12.34
CA SER A 74 -14.74 -18.08 -11.63
C SER A 74 -14.73 -19.32 -12.51
N ASP A 75 -15.17 -19.21 -13.77
CA ASP A 75 -15.16 -20.30 -14.75
C ASP A 75 -13.73 -20.75 -15.09
N ARG A 76 -12.73 -19.85 -14.89
CA ARG A 76 -11.31 -20.14 -15.03
C ARG A 76 -10.65 -20.60 -13.74
N GLY A 77 -11.41 -20.80 -12.66
CA GLY A 77 -10.92 -21.38 -11.43
C GLY A 77 -10.52 -20.36 -10.35
N LEU A 78 -10.92 -19.08 -10.46
CA LEU A 78 -10.74 -18.14 -9.34
C LEU A 78 -11.43 -18.71 -8.09
N PRO A 79 -10.70 -18.85 -6.96
CA PRO A 79 -11.25 -19.38 -5.73
C PRO A 79 -12.43 -18.56 -5.24
N ARG A 80 -13.53 -19.28 -4.90
CA ARG A 80 -14.78 -18.70 -4.39
C ARG A 80 -15.43 -19.64 -3.41
N ALA A 81 -16.34 -19.13 -2.59
CA ALA A 81 -17.24 -19.91 -1.74
C ALA A 81 -18.70 -19.52 -1.99
N SER A 82 -19.63 -20.41 -1.63
CA SER A 82 -21.04 -20.09 -1.56
C SER A 82 -21.42 -19.91 -0.09
N CYS A 83 -21.90 -18.74 0.28
CA CYS A 83 -22.41 -18.42 1.60
C CYS A 83 -23.87 -17.98 1.45
N GLU A 84 -24.81 -18.70 2.08
CA GLU A 84 -26.25 -18.38 2.02
C GLU A 84 -26.80 -18.24 0.59
N GLY A 85 -26.28 -19.05 -0.35
CA GLY A 85 -26.67 -18.99 -1.76
C GLY A 85 -26.02 -17.89 -2.59
N GLU A 86 -25.23 -17.02 -1.96
CA GLU A 86 -24.48 -15.96 -2.65
C GLU A 86 -23.01 -16.35 -2.85
N THR A 87 -22.47 -16.06 -4.04
CA THR A 87 -21.03 -16.24 -4.30
C THR A 87 -20.23 -15.21 -3.52
N ARG A 88 -19.16 -15.66 -2.86
CA ARG A 88 -18.22 -14.83 -2.12
C ARG A 88 -16.80 -15.08 -2.59
N PHE A 89 -16.02 -14.01 -2.60
CA PHE A 89 -14.60 -14.01 -2.98
C PHE A 89 -13.72 -13.63 -1.78
N PHE A 90 -12.45 -13.97 -1.87
CA PHE A 90 -11.44 -13.51 -0.93
C PHE A 90 -10.84 -12.19 -1.39
N TRP A 91 -10.74 -11.22 -0.48
CA TRP A 91 -10.28 -9.86 -0.76
C TRP A 91 -8.91 -9.83 -1.46
N SER A 92 -7.94 -10.60 -0.95
CA SER A 92 -6.57 -10.60 -1.49
C SER A 92 -6.49 -11.18 -2.91
N ASP A 93 -7.32 -12.17 -3.24
CA ASP A 93 -7.39 -12.75 -4.59
C ASP A 93 -7.92 -11.72 -5.59
N LEU A 94 -9.00 -11.01 -5.23
CA LEU A 94 -9.55 -9.94 -6.07
C LEU A 94 -8.57 -8.78 -6.22
N HIS A 95 -7.89 -8.39 -5.14
CA HIS A 95 -6.88 -7.34 -5.16
C HIS A 95 -5.71 -7.70 -6.10
N TYR A 96 -5.22 -8.94 -6.03
CA TYR A 96 -4.15 -9.44 -6.90
C TYR A 96 -4.52 -9.37 -8.38
N ILE A 97 -5.71 -9.80 -8.74
CA ILE A 97 -6.22 -9.75 -10.12
C ILE A 97 -6.45 -8.29 -10.55
N ALA A 98 -7.12 -7.50 -9.73
CA ALA A 98 -7.48 -6.11 -10.04
C ALA A 98 -6.25 -5.20 -10.25
N LEU A 99 -5.16 -5.42 -9.51
CA LEU A 99 -3.90 -4.71 -9.75
C LEU A 99 -3.37 -4.99 -11.16
N ARG A 100 -3.38 -6.24 -11.60
CA ARG A 100 -2.86 -6.67 -12.90
C ARG A 100 -3.75 -6.23 -14.06
N LEU A 101 -5.05 -6.13 -13.80
CA LEU A 101 -6.02 -5.58 -14.75
C LEU A 101 -6.01 -4.03 -14.79
N GLY A 102 -5.31 -3.38 -13.86
CA GLY A 102 -5.37 -1.92 -13.74
C GLY A 102 -6.70 -1.39 -13.19
N SER A 103 -7.59 -2.26 -12.69
CA SER A 103 -8.94 -1.92 -12.24
C SER A 103 -9.02 -1.54 -10.76
N ALA A 104 -8.02 -1.81 -9.93
CA ALA A 104 -7.92 -1.45 -8.51
C ALA A 104 -7.68 0.06 -8.32
N ARG A 105 -8.60 0.90 -8.77
CA ARG A 105 -8.41 2.37 -8.95
C ARG A 105 -7.95 3.08 -7.68
N LEU A 106 -8.57 2.81 -6.54
CA LEU A 106 -8.22 3.46 -5.28
C LEU A 106 -6.80 3.08 -4.85
N TYR A 107 -6.47 1.78 -4.91
CA TYR A 107 -5.17 1.28 -4.54
C TYR A 107 -4.07 1.78 -5.48
N LEU A 108 -4.31 1.76 -6.79
CA LEU A 108 -3.39 2.31 -7.80
C LEU A 108 -3.15 3.81 -7.61
N ARG A 109 -4.18 4.58 -7.22
CA ARG A 109 -4.01 5.99 -6.89
C ARG A 109 -3.10 6.18 -5.68
N THR A 110 -3.28 5.38 -4.64
CA THR A 110 -2.42 5.37 -3.46
C THR A 110 -0.97 5.00 -3.82
N MET A 111 -0.77 3.95 -4.61
CA MET A 111 0.57 3.56 -5.09
C MET A 111 1.24 4.65 -5.93
N ARG A 112 0.49 5.37 -6.78
CA ARG A 112 1.02 6.53 -7.53
C ARG A 112 1.44 7.66 -6.60
N SER A 113 0.72 7.91 -5.51
CA SER A 113 1.14 8.86 -4.47
C SER A 113 2.45 8.40 -3.80
N TRP A 114 2.59 7.12 -3.50
CA TRP A 114 3.85 6.56 -2.97
C TRP A 114 5.00 6.71 -3.97
N ALA A 115 4.79 6.35 -5.24
CA ALA A 115 5.78 6.48 -6.31
C ALA A 115 6.24 7.94 -6.48
N HIS A 116 5.28 8.87 -6.47
CA HIS A 116 5.57 10.30 -6.54
C HIS A 116 6.40 10.78 -5.33
N SER A 117 6.07 10.34 -4.13
CA SER A 117 6.81 10.69 -2.92
C SER A 117 8.24 10.16 -2.94
N VAL A 118 8.43 8.91 -3.37
CA VAL A 118 9.77 8.31 -3.57
C VAL A 118 10.57 9.11 -4.60
N ALA A 119 9.96 9.41 -5.75
CA ALA A 119 10.63 10.15 -6.82
C ALA A 119 11.02 11.58 -6.41
N ASN A 120 10.15 12.29 -5.69
CA ASN A 120 10.41 13.65 -5.22
C ASN A 120 11.47 13.70 -4.13
N ALA A 121 11.47 12.75 -3.22
CA ALA A 121 12.43 12.67 -2.14
C ALA A 121 13.89 12.64 -2.66
N ALA A 122 14.12 12.04 -3.83
CA ALA A 122 15.43 12.02 -4.47
C ALA A 122 15.94 13.41 -4.88
N GLN A 123 15.02 14.35 -5.15
CA GLN A 123 15.38 15.67 -5.67
C GLN A 123 15.69 16.67 -4.57
N CYS A 124 15.27 16.39 -3.32
CA CYS A 124 15.25 17.39 -2.26
C CYS A 124 16.37 17.25 -1.22
N GLY A 125 17.29 16.27 -1.34
CA GLY A 125 18.37 16.03 -0.36
C GLY A 125 17.84 15.73 1.05
N SER A 126 17.15 16.67 1.69
CA SER A 126 16.38 16.50 2.90
C SER A 126 15.07 17.30 2.85
N GLN A 127 14.04 16.80 3.49
CA GLN A 127 12.71 17.41 3.50
C GLN A 127 12.09 17.36 4.90
N MET A 128 11.56 18.50 5.35
CA MET A 128 10.75 18.54 6.56
C MET A 128 9.36 17.98 6.26
N ILE A 129 8.98 16.92 6.96
CA ILE A 129 7.66 16.29 6.85
C ILE A 129 6.91 16.47 8.17
N ARG A 130 5.70 16.98 8.08
CA ARG A 130 4.78 17.06 9.22
C ARG A 130 3.80 15.90 9.18
N VAL A 131 3.72 15.14 10.28
CA VAL A 131 2.81 14.00 10.44
C VAL A 131 1.87 14.29 11.60
N ARG A 132 0.57 14.16 11.37
CA ARG A 132 -0.47 14.26 12.41
C ARG A 132 -1.15 12.91 12.55
N TYR A 133 -1.18 12.37 13.77
CA TYR A 133 -1.87 11.14 14.12
C TYR A 133 -3.29 11.50 14.54
N ARG A 134 -4.25 11.05 13.77
CA ARG A 134 -5.68 11.24 14.05
C ARG A 134 -6.32 9.89 14.35
N THR A 135 -6.91 9.76 15.55
CA THR A 135 -7.60 8.53 15.97
C THR A 135 -9.10 8.76 16.07
N TYR A 136 -9.87 7.68 15.90
CA TYR A 136 -11.34 7.69 15.95
C TYR A 136 -11.87 7.18 17.30
N GLY A 137 -11.28 7.70 18.40
CA GLY A 137 -11.71 7.41 19.76
C GLY A 137 -12.61 8.51 20.33
N SER A 138 -13.21 8.24 21.50
CA SER A 138 -14.03 9.22 22.22
C SER A 138 -13.17 10.38 22.73
N PRO A 139 -13.54 11.64 22.51
CA PRO A 139 -12.85 12.78 23.13
C PRO A 139 -12.79 12.64 24.65
N GLY A 140 -11.65 12.99 25.25
CA GLY A 140 -11.40 12.82 26.69
C GLY A 140 -10.82 11.46 27.08
N ALA A 141 -10.83 10.46 26.20
CA ALA A 141 -10.20 9.17 26.47
C ALA A 141 -8.68 9.27 26.49
N THR A 142 -8.05 8.56 27.44
CA THR A 142 -6.59 8.43 27.54
C THR A 142 -6.10 7.35 26.60
N VAL A 143 -5.01 7.62 25.89
CA VAL A 143 -4.41 6.69 24.92
C VAL A 143 -2.87 6.73 25.01
N ASP A 144 -2.24 5.63 24.69
CA ASP A 144 -0.79 5.53 24.50
C ASP A 144 -0.46 5.62 23.01
N VAL A 145 0.42 6.53 22.64
CA VAL A 145 0.82 6.81 21.26
C VAL A 145 2.26 6.38 21.04
N LEU A 146 2.49 5.55 20.04
CA LEU A 146 3.82 5.15 19.59
C LEU A 146 4.42 6.24 18.69
N LEU A 147 5.57 6.73 19.10
CA LEU A 147 6.37 7.73 18.40
C LEU A 147 7.64 7.11 17.82
N PRO A 148 8.44 7.84 17.02
CA PRO A 148 9.72 7.35 16.50
C PRO A 148 10.62 6.77 17.58
N GLU A 149 11.45 5.79 17.19
CA GLU A 149 12.41 5.09 18.04
C GLU A 149 11.79 4.23 19.17
N GLY A 150 10.52 3.87 19.02
CA GLY A 150 9.81 3.02 19.99
C GLY A 150 9.31 3.78 21.23
N ARG A 151 9.45 5.10 21.27
CA ARG A 151 8.99 5.92 22.40
C ARG A 151 7.46 5.90 22.46
N ARG A 152 6.90 5.70 23.66
CA ARG A 152 5.46 5.82 23.92
C ARG A 152 5.17 7.05 24.79
N VAL A 153 4.06 7.71 24.47
CA VAL A 153 3.59 8.88 25.21
C VAL A 153 2.10 8.71 25.47
N THR A 154 1.73 8.82 26.74
CA THR A 154 0.31 8.86 27.13
C THR A 154 -0.25 10.26 26.90
N THR A 155 -1.41 10.34 26.27
CA THR A 155 -2.10 11.62 25.98
C THR A 155 -3.61 11.43 26.05
N VAL A 156 -4.36 12.52 25.89
CA VAL A 156 -5.82 12.51 25.87
C VAL A 156 -6.31 12.88 24.46
N ILE A 157 -7.33 12.18 23.98
CA ILE A 157 -7.96 12.49 22.68
C ILE A 157 -8.66 13.84 22.79
N GLY A 158 -8.16 14.82 22.02
CA GLY A 158 -8.79 16.13 21.91
C GLY A 158 -10.02 16.15 21.01
N PRO A 159 -10.76 17.26 20.95
CA PRO A 159 -11.94 17.41 20.10
C PRO A 159 -11.62 17.30 18.61
N ASP A 160 -10.40 17.64 18.20
CA ASP A 160 -9.88 17.50 16.82
C ASP A 160 -9.41 16.09 16.49
N GLN A 161 -9.48 15.17 17.47
CA GLN A 161 -9.03 13.77 17.37
C GLN A 161 -7.54 13.60 17.04
N ILE A 162 -6.74 14.66 17.15
CA ILE A 162 -5.29 14.57 16.93
C ILE A 162 -4.62 14.24 18.25
N VAL A 163 -3.91 13.10 18.27
CA VAL A 163 -3.19 12.59 19.47
C VAL A 163 -1.68 12.79 19.40
N ALA A 164 -1.13 13.07 18.22
CA ALA A 164 0.28 13.45 18.07
C ALA A 164 0.51 14.35 16.83
N ARG A 165 1.53 15.20 16.94
CA ARG A 165 2.07 16.02 15.84
C ARG A 165 3.58 15.86 15.85
N LEU A 166 4.14 15.47 14.69
CA LEU A 166 5.57 15.27 14.52
C LEU A 166 6.05 16.12 13.34
N ASP A 167 7.15 16.81 13.55
CA ASP A 167 7.94 17.39 12.46
C ASP A 167 9.23 16.56 12.36
N VAL A 168 9.41 15.87 11.24
CA VAL A 168 10.54 14.96 11.01
C VAL A 168 11.33 15.39 9.78
N ASN A 169 12.65 15.46 9.93
CA ASN A 169 13.53 15.72 8.81
C ASN A 169 13.88 14.41 8.12
N MET A 170 13.34 14.20 6.92
CA MET A 170 13.58 13.01 6.12
C MET A 170 14.67 13.28 5.09
N ALA A 171 15.76 12.54 5.18
CA ALA A 171 16.88 12.64 4.28
C ALA A 171 17.09 11.36 3.48
N ASN A 172 17.57 11.49 2.25
CA ASN A 172 17.96 10.36 1.42
C ASN A 172 19.14 9.58 2.03
N CYS A 173 19.24 8.31 1.67
CA CYS A 173 20.43 7.50 1.87
C CYS A 173 21.09 7.33 0.50
N GLU A 174 22.22 8.00 0.31
CA GLU A 174 22.99 7.94 -0.95
C GLU A 174 23.84 6.66 -1.05
N SER A 175 23.94 5.89 0.04
CA SER A 175 24.75 4.68 0.07
C SER A 175 24.13 3.57 -0.74
N ALA A 176 24.80 3.13 -1.78
CA ALA A 176 24.43 1.91 -2.49
C ALA A 176 24.67 0.68 -1.60
N PHE A 177 23.75 -0.28 -1.63
CA PHE A 177 23.96 -1.54 -0.95
C PHE A 177 25.12 -2.33 -1.59
N PRO A 178 25.96 -3.03 -0.80
CA PRO A 178 27.01 -3.91 -1.32
C PRO A 178 26.46 -5.03 -2.23
N ALA A 179 27.26 -5.52 -3.17
CA ALA A 179 26.84 -6.50 -4.18
C ALA A 179 26.23 -7.80 -3.60
N ASN A 180 26.71 -8.26 -2.43
CA ASN A 180 26.14 -9.41 -1.75
C ASN A 180 24.74 -9.14 -1.18
N VAL A 181 24.46 -7.90 -0.75
CA VAL A 181 23.13 -7.43 -0.34
C VAL A 181 22.24 -7.26 -1.57
N GLN A 182 22.72 -6.61 -2.63
CA GLN A 182 21.93 -6.40 -3.85
C GLN A 182 21.36 -7.70 -4.42
N ARG A 183 22.10 -8.81 -4.35
CA ARG A 183 21.59 -10.14 -4.75
C ARG A 183 20.38 -10.58 -3.94
N VAL A 184 20.36 -10.33 -2.64
CA VAL A 184 19.19 -10.62 -1.77
C VAL A 184 18.03 -9.73 -2.14
N LEU A 185 18.28 -8.44 -2.37
CA LEU A 185 17.22 -7.49 -2.74
C LEU A 185 16.59 -7.83 -4.09
N HIS A 186 17.38 -8.25 -5.09
CA HIS A 186 16.83 -8.73 -6.36
C HIS A 186 15.97 -9.99 -6.20
N GLN A 187 16.36 -10.93 -5.34
CA GLN A 187 15.54 -12.11 -5.04
C GLN A 187 14.21 -11.72 -4.41
N ALA A 188 14.21 -10.81 -3.45
CA ALA A 188 12.99 -10.33 -2.81
C ALA A 188 12.10 -9.49 -3.73
N ALA A 189 12.68 -8.72 -4.65
CA ALA A 189 11.96 -7.96 -5.67
C ALA A 189 11.27 -8.84 -6.72
N ALA A 190 11.72 -10.09 -6.88
CA ALA A 190 11.14 -11.04 -7.82
C ALA A 190 9.84 -11.70 -7.32
N PHE A 191 9.49 -11.53 -6.03
CA PHE A 191 8.21 -12.00 -5.54
C PHE A 191 7.04 -11.30 -6.24
N ASP A 192 6.00 -12.06 -6.51
CA ASP A 192 4.72 -11.51 -6.95
C ASP A 192 3.97 -10.93 -5.75
N PHE A 193 3.62 -9.66 -5.84
CA PHE A 193 2.94 -8.96 -4.76
C PHE A 193 1.55 -9.53 -4.53
N TYR A 194 1.35 -10.09 -3.35
CA TYR A 194 0.09 -10.63 -2.87
C TYR A 194 -0.03 -10.36 -1.37
N ILE A 195 -1.16 -9.82 -0.93
CA ILE A 195 -1.41 -9.57 0.49
C ILE A 195 -1.78 -10.91 1.14
N LEU A 196 -0.77 -11.55 1.74
CA LEU A 196 -0.93 -12.86 2.36
C LEU A 196 -1.88 -12.80 3.58
N PRO A 197 -2.74 -13.83 3.75
CA PRO A 197 -3.48 -14.01 4.99
C PRO A 197 -2.53 -14.04 6.21
N PRO A 198 -2.99 -13.59 7.39
CA PRO A 198 -2.15 -13.55 8.60
C PRO A 198 -1.47 -14.89 8.93
N THR A 199 -2.14 -16.01 8.66
CA THR A 199 -1.61 -17.37 8.88
C THR A 199 -0.43 -17.74 7.97
N LEU A 200 -0.26 -17.05 6.83
CA LEU A 200 0.79 -17.29 5.84
C LEU A 200 1.82 -16.15 5.78
N ALA A 201 1.52 -14.99 6.32
CA ALA A 201 2.37 -13.81 6.20
C ALA A 201 3.79 -14.01 6.74
N GLY A 202 3.97 -14.92 7.71
CA GLY A 202 5.29 -15.27 8.27
C GLY A 202 5.96 -16.48 7.62
N ASP A 203 5.32 -17.18 6.71
CA ASP A 203 5.81 -18.44 6.14
C ASP A 203 6.73 -18.17 4.92
N LEU A 204 8.04 -18.12 5.18
CA LEU A 204 9.05 -17.95 4.12
C LEU A 204 9.14 -19.17 3.19
N ALA A 205 8.82 -20.38 3.67
CA ALA A 205 8.82 -21.57 2.85
C ALA A 205 7.64 -21.53 1.86
N PHE A 206 6.47 -21.05 2.30
CA PHE A 206 5.34 -20.79 1.40
C PHE A 206 5.73 -19.77 0.31
N ALA A 207 6.28 -18.63 0.69
CA ALA A 207 6.71 -17.61 -0.25
C ALA A 207 7.76 -18.13 -1.26
N GLY A 208 8.74 -18.91 -0.78
CA GLY A 208 9.77 -19.51 -1.62
C GLY A 208 9.22 -20.52 -2.64
N ARG A 209 8.19 -21.31 -2.27
CA ARG A 209 7.56 -22.27 -3.18
C ARG A 209 6.61 -21.63 -4.18
N THR A 210 5.90 -20.58 -3.80
CA THR A 210 4.81 -20.00 -4.60
C THR A 210 5.21 -18.74 -5.33
N GLY A 211 6.26 -18.07 -4.89
CA GLY A 211 6.62 -16.74 -5.37
C GLY A 211 5.71 -15.62 -4.87
N LEU A 212 4.70 -15.90 -4.03
CA LEU A 212 3.75 -14.91 -3.51
C LEU A 212 4.24 -14.33 -2.20
N ALA A 213 4.33 -13.00 -2.10
CA ALA A 213 4.73 -12.31 -0.88
C ALA A 213 4.05 -10.93 -0.75
N GLY A 214 3.73 -10.55 0.49
CA GLY A 214 3.47 -9.17 0.87
C GLY A 214 4.75 -8.49 1.37
N CYS A 215 4.68 -7.18 1.66
CA CYS A 215 5.86 -6.41 2.12
C CYS A 215 6.50 -7.01 3.38
N PHE A 216 5.69 -7.43 4.36
CA PHE A 216 6.18 -8.10 5.57
C PHE A 216 6.98 -9.37 5.25
N THR A 217 6.43 -10.25 4.42
CA THR A 217 7.07 -11.52 4.06
C THR A 217 8.37 -11.30 3.28
N ALA A 218 8.35 -10.39 2.31
CA ALA A 218 9.54 -10.01 1.53
C ALA A 218 10.63 -9.40 2.42
N SER A 219 10.25 -8.55 3.37
CA SER A 219 11.19 -7.95 4.33
C SER A 219 11.79 -9.01 5.27
N ARG A 220 10.98 -9.94 5.77
CA ARG A 220 11.48 -11.09 6.55
C ARG A 220 12.44 -11.97 5.74
N PHE A 221 12.15 -12.19 4.46
CA PHE A 221 13.05 -12.91 3.56
C PHE A 221 14.40 -12.17 3.46
N VAL A 222 14.39 -10.84 3.23
CA VAL A 222 15.62 -10.03 3.18
C VAL A 222 16.41 -10.17 4.48
N VAL A 223 15.78 -10.02 5.63
CA VAL A 223 16.45 -10.14 6.94
C VAL A 223 17.04 -11.53 7.12
N SER A 224 16.28 -12.59 6.88
CA SER A 224 16.73 -13.98 7.01
C SER A 224 17.92 -14.30 6.09
N GLU A 225 17.85 -13.88 4.81
CA GLU A 225 18.91 -14.13 3.84
C GLU A 225 20.18 -13.31 4.13
N CYS A 226 20.04 -12.08 4.60
CA CYS A 226 21.18 -11.28 5.05
C CYS A 226 21.86 -11.92 6.28
N GLN A 227 21.10 -12.28 7.30
CA GLN A 227 21.62 -12.91 8.53
C GLN A 227 22.32 -14.25 8.22
N ARG A 228 21.75 -15.08 7.35
CA ARG A 228 22.37 -16.34 6.88
C ARG A 228 23.73 -16.13 6.20
N ARG A 229 23.97 -14.93 5.66
CA ARG A 229 25.23 -14.52 5.01
C ARG A 229 26.15 -13.72 5.93
N GLY A 230 25.84 -13.64 7.23
CA GLY A 230 26.61 -12.85 8.18
C GLY A 230 26.46 -11.34 8.04
N ILE A 231 25.40 -10.88 7.37
CA ILE A 231 25.10 -9.45 7.19
C ILE A 231 24.10 -9.03 8.26
N GLU A 232 24.41 -7.98 9.01
CA GLU A 232 23.51 -7.45 10.03
C GLU A 232 22.25 -6.85 9.36
N ALA A 233 21.10 -7.42 9.69
CA ALA A 233 19.80 -6.98 9.22
C ALA A 233 18.72 -7.17 10.29
N ARG A 234 17.72 -6.31 10.28
CA ARG A 234 16.59 -6.36 11.21
C ARG A 234 15.29 -5.95 10.55
N MET A 235 14.17 -6.31 11.16
CA MET A 235 12.86 -5.78 10.79
C MET A 235 12.66 -4.37 11.32
N ALA A 236 11.88 -3.60 10.60
CA ALA A 236 11.38 -2.30 11.03
C ALA A 236 9.89 -2.18 10.71
N TYR A 237 9.19 -1.43 11.54
CA TYR A 237 7.79 -1.07 11.39
C TYR A 237 7.61 0.43 11.60
N GLY A 238 6.75 1.04 10.82
CA GLY A 238 6.47 2.46 10.92
C GLY A 238 5.53 2.97 9.85
N LEU A 239 5.82 4.14 9.30
CA LEU A 239 4.99 4.80 8.30
C LEU A 239 5.72 4.98 6.97
N LEU A 240 5.07 4.61 5.89
CA LEU A 240 5.38 5.08 4.55
C LEU A 240 4.72 6.46 4.38
N LEU A 241 5.53 7.50 4.29
CA LEU A 241 5.10 8.90 4.25
C LEU A 241 4.88 9.34 2.80
N ALA A 242 3.62 9.48 2.42
CA ALA A 242 3.24 9.93 1.09
C ALA A 242 2.09 10.93 1.17
N PRO A 243 2.36 12.24 1.16
CA PRO A 243 1.32 13.24 1.24
C PRO A 243 0.16 12.96 0.27
N PRO A 244 -1.10 13.10 0.70
CA PRO A 244 -1.53 13.67 2.00
C PRO A 244 -1.62 12.66 3.15
N LEU A 245 -1.30 11.38 2.94
CA LEU A 245 -1.49 10.33 3.94
C LEU A 245 -0.21 9.53 4.18
N GLY A 246 -0.03 9.07 5.42
CA GLY A 246 0.94 8.03 5.80
C GLY A 246 0.24 6.68 5.90
N THR A 247 0.97 5.62 5.60
CA THR A 247 0.47 4.25 5.64
C THR A 247 1.35 3.40 6.56
N PRO A 248 0.80 2.68 7.54
CA PRO A 248 1.56 1.70 8.31
C PRO A 248 2.24 0.68 7.38
N HIS A 249 3.52 0.45 7.61
CA HIS A 249 4.33 -0.34 6.72
C HIS A 249 5.44 -1.08 7.46
N GLU A 250 5.91 -2.21 6.89
CA GLU A 250 7.01 -3.02 7.42
C GLU A 250 8.08 -3.18 6.33
N TRP A 251 9.35 -3.05 6.73
CA TRP A 251 10.50 -3.18 5.82
C TRP A 251 11.69 -3.81 6.54
N ALA A 252 12.73 -4.11 5.79
CA ALA A 252 14.02 -4.53 6.32
C ALA A 252 14.94 -3.31 6.53
N GLU A 253 15.78 -3.35 7.54
CA GLU A 253 16.92 -2.44 7.69
C GLU A 253 18.22 -3.24 7.66
N ILE A 254 19.20 -2.77 6.92
CA ILE A 254 20.51 -3.41 6.73
C ILE A 254 21.59 -2.48 7.27
N ARG A 255 22.51 -3.03 8.06
CA ARG A 255 23.61 -2.26 8.63
C ARG A 255 24.65 -1.95 7.57
N LEU A 256 24.93 -0.66 7.35
CA LEU A 256 25.98 -0.14 6.48
C LEU A 256 26.91 0.75 7.30
N GLY A 257 28.01 0.17 7.79
CA GLY A 257 28.85 0.85 8.77
C GLY A 257 28.07 1.22 10.04
N GLU A 258 27.99 2.52 10.35
CA GLU A 258 27.29 3.01 11.54
C GLU A 258 25.80 3.27 11.33
N ILE A 259 25.28 3.17 10.10
CA ILE A 259 23.88 3.49 9.80
C ILE A 259 23.06 2.23 9.52
N TRP A 260 21.77 2.30 9.84
CA TRP A 260 20.74 1.36 9.39
C TRP A 260 20.04 1.93 8.15
N ALA A 261 20.23 1.26 7.01
CA ALA A 261 19.64 1.65 5.75
C ALA A 261 18.35 0.86 5.48
N PRO A 262 17.18 1.50 5.36
CA PRO A 262 15.96 0.83 4.96
C PRO A 262 16.09 0.20 3.58
N ALA A 263 15.58 -1.03 3.44
CA ALA A 263 15.53 -1.80 2.21
C ALA A 263 14.13 -2.39 2.03
N ASP A 264 13.47 -1.98 0.96
CA ASP A 264 12.16 -2.51 0.58
C ASP A 264 12.10 -2.77 -0.94
N PRO A 265 12.75 -3.86 -1.37
CA PRO A 265 12.86 -4.18 -2.79
C PRO A 265 11.51 -4.50 -3.44
N LEU A 266 10.58 -5.12 -2.68
CA LEU A 266 9.25 -5.43 -3.20
C LEU A 266 8.44 -4.14 -3.43
N LEU A 267 8.48 -3.18 -2.49
CA LEU A 267 7.80 -1.87 -2.66
C LEU A 267 8.30 -1.18 -3.93
N LEU A 268 9.61 -1.03 -4.11
CA LEU A 268 10.17 -0.36 -5.29
C LEU A 268 9.78 -1.09 -6.59
N SER A 269 9.82 -2.43 -6.58
CA SER A 269 9.41 -3.25 -7.72
C SER A 269 7.93 -3.04 -8.10
N ILE A 270 7.02 -3.07 -7.12
CA ILE A 270 5.58 -2.88 -7.39
C ILE A 270 5.25 -1.44 -7.81
N LEU A 271 5.95 -0.44 -7.26
CA LEU A 271 5.77 0.93 -7.67
C LEU A 271 6.24 1.15 -9.12
N GLY A 272 7.34 0.52 -9.53
CA GLY A 272 7.76 0.50 -10.93
C GLY A 272 6.73 -0.17 -11.83
N ARG A 273 6.25 -1.34 -11.44
CA ARG A 273 5.32 -2.16 -12.24
C ARG A 273 3.93 -1.56 -12.38
N PHE A 274 3.37 -0.98 -11.30
CA PHE A 274 1.95 -0.58 -11.24
C PHE A 274 1.71 0.91 -11.09
N ALA A 275 2.73 1.70 -10.72
CA ALA A 275 2.55 3.10 -10.36
C ALA A 275 3.44 4.08 -11.15
N GLY A 276 4.23 3.57 -12.10
CA GLY A 276 5.05 4.38 -12.99
C GLY A 276 6.31 4.97 -12.35
N LEU A 277 6.80 4.40 -11.24
CA LEU A 277 8.13 4.75 -10.71
C LEU A 277 9.20 4.31 -11.71
N ASP A 278 10.10 5.23 -12.05
CA ASP A 278 11.21 4.92 -12.97
C ASP A 278 12.20 3.95 -12.31
N ALA A 279 12.15 2.68 -12.73
CA ALA A 279 13.00 1.62 -12.20
C ALA A 279 14.50 1.81 -12.53
N SER A 280 14.86 2.62 -13.53
CA SER A 280 16.26 2.93 -13.84
C SER A 280 16.84 3.90 -12.80
N ARG A 281 16.03 4.82 -12.28
CA ARG A 281 16.40 5.78 -11.24
C ARG A 281 16.19 5.22 -9.84
N TRP A 282 15.20 4.32 -9.68
CA TRP A 282 14.79 3.67 -8.44
C TRP A 282 14.81 2.14 -8.58
N PRO A 283 15.96 1.52 -8.83
CA PRO A 283 16.05 0.07 -8.84
C PRO A 283 15.68 -0.49 -7.46
N CYS A 284 15.24 -1.73 -7.41
CA CYS A 284 14.89 -2.42 -6.17
C CYS A 284 16.04 -2.49 -5.13
N THR A 285 17.24 -2.16 -5.55
CA THR A 285 18.44 -2.07 -4.71
C THR A 285 18.70 -0.68 -4.11
N HIS A 286 17.84 0.31 -4.36
CA HIS A 286 17.93 1.61 -3.69
C HIS A 286 17.26 1.57 -2.30
N SER A 287 17.66 2.50 -1.44
CA SER A 287 17.03 2.69 -0.14
C SER A 287 15.93 3.75 -0.23
N PRO A 288 14.66 3.43 0.10
CA PRO A 288 13.58 4.40 0.17
C PRO A 288 13.56 5.17 1.51
N LYS A 289 14.72 5.44 2.11
CA LYS A 289 14.87 6.03 3.45
C LYS A 289 14.07 7.33 3.62
N ALA A 290 14.06 8.17 2.61
CA ALA A 290 13.44 9.49 2.67
C ALA A 290 11.90 9.48 2.79
N VAL A 291 11.26 8.32 2.65
CA VAL A 291 9.81 8.15 2.80
C VAL A 291 9.41 7.14 3.88
N LEU A 292 10.37 6.54 4.58
CA LEU A 292 10.11 5.53 5.62
C LEU A 292 10.46 6.07 7.01
N LEU A 293 9.45 6.34 7.83
CA LEU A 293 9.60 6.77 9.21
C LEU A 293 9.47 5.57 10.15
N ARG A 294 10.59 5.16 10.76
CA ARG A 294 10.62 4.04 11.69
C ARG A 294 9.97 4.41 13.02
N LEU A 295 9.06 3.55 13.50
CA LEU A 295 8.43 3.68 14.82
C LEU A 295 8.87 2.55 15.77
N ALA A 296 8.98 1.30 15.27
CA ALA A 296 9.29 0.13 16.11
C ALA A 296 10.09 -0.92 15.32
N ALA A 297 10.50 -1.98 16.01
CA ALA A 297 11.15 -3.15 15.40
C ALA A 297 10.16 -4.14 14.78
N CYS A 298 8.91 -4.15 15.24
CA CYS A 298 7.86 -5.05 14.75
C CYS A 298 6.51 -4.36 14.80
N LYS A 299 5.55 -4.91 14.06
CA LYS A 299 4.18 -4.42 14.04
C LYS A 299 3.59 -4.42 15.46
N THR A 300 3.14 -3.26 15.87
CA THR A 300 2.53 -3.00 17.17
C THR A 300 1.48 -1.89 17.01
N PRO A 301 0.45 -1.82 17.89
CA PRO A 301 -0.51 -0.72 17.88
C PRO A 301 0.20 0.63 17.93
N ILE A 302 -0.16 1.53 17.01
CA ILE A 302 0.40 2.90 16.99
C ILE A 302 -0.34 3.79 17.97
N VAL A 303 -1.65 3.63 18.09
CA VAL A 303 -2.46 4.26 19.14
C VAL A 303 -3.20 3.15 19.86
N ASP A 304 -3.03 3.08 21.18
CA ASP A 304 -3.61 2.05 22.02
C ASP A 304 -4.43 2.70 23.15
N GLY A 305 -5.70 2.33 23.24
CA GLY A 305 -6.61 2.77 24.29
C GLY A 305 -6.81 1.71 25.36
N LEU A 306 -7.58 1.99 26.39
CA LEU A 306 -7.87 1.06 27.49
C LEU A 306 -8.53 -0.25 27.02
N SER A 307 -9.29 -0.20 25.92
CA SER A 307 -9.99 -1.36 25.31
C SER A 307 -9.23 -1.99 24.14
N GLY A 308 -7.99 -1.56 23.90
CA GLY A 308 -7.13 -2.07 22.81
C GLY A 308 -6.84 -1.06 21.71
N PRO A 309 -6.26 -1.54 20.60
CA PRO A 309 -5.82 -0.71 19.48
C PRO A 309 -6.95 0.14 18.89
N LEU A 310 -6.65 1.42 18.63
CA LEU A 310 -7.59 2.34 17.98
C LEU A 310 -7.23 2.54 16.51
N GLU A 311 -8.28 2.60 15.68
CA GLU A 311 -8.13 2.99 14.28
C GLU A 311 -7.51 4.39 14.19
N THR A 312 -6.45 4.51 13.40
CA THR A 312 -5.66 5.74 13.32
C THR A 312 -5.32 6.04 11.86
N SER A 313 -5.54 7.27 11.45
CA SER A 313 -5.08 7.82 10.18
C SER A 313 -3.90 8.77 10.40
N PHE A 314 -3.01 8.83 9.41
CA PHE A 314 -1.79 9.64 9.44
C PHE A 314 -1.88 10.68 8.34
N VAL A 315 -2.12 11.93 8.72
CA VAL A 315 -2.16 13.05 7.77
C VAL A 315 -0.75 13.59 7.62
N VAL A 316 -0.25 13.58 6.38
CA VAL A 316 1.12 13.96 6.04
C VAL A 316 1.12 15.21 5.18
N SER A 317 1.99 16.15 5.49
CA SER A 317 2.23 17.36 4.69
C SER A 317 3.72 17.67 4.65
N VAL A 318 4.15 18.29 3.55
CA VAL A 318 5.49 18.87 3.45
C VAL A 318 5.51 20.16 4.25
N GLY A 319 6.45 20.29 5.18
CA GLY A 319 6.70 21.54 5.90
C GLY A 319 7.42 22.55 5.01
N GLU A 320 7.18 23.83 5.25
CA GLU A 320 7.99 24.86 4.65
C GLU A 320 9.44 24.73 5.15
N GLN A 321 10.41 24.69 4.24
CA GLN A 321 11.81 24.85 4.63
C GLN A 321 11.96 26.27 5.16
N THR A 322 12.18 26.41 6.46
CA THR A 322 12.69 27.67 7.00
C THR A 322 14.08 27.87 6.39
N THR A 323 14.14 28.61 5.28
CA THR A 323 15.39 29.16 4.81
C THR A 323 15.89 30.08 5.94
N SER A 324 16.90 29.59 6.68
CA SER A 324 17.63 30.47 7.62
C SER A 324 18.09 31.69 6.81
N PRO A 325 17.78 32.93 7.20
CA PRO A 325 18.28 34.09 6.49
C PRO A 325 19.81 33.98 6.49
N ARG A 326 20.40 33.89 5.31
CA ARG A 326 21.85 33.98 5.15
C ARG A 326 22.23 35.27 5.87
N GLY A 327 23.02 35.13 6.95
CA GLY A 327 23.56 36.25 7.68
C GLY A 327 24.24 37.17 6.67
N VAL A 328 23.75 38.39 6.58
CA VAL A 328 24.44 39.49 5.94
C VAL A 328 25.66 39.76 6.82
N ALA A 329 26.84 39.42 6.33
CA ALA A 329 28.10 39.80 6.90
C ALA A 329 28.46 41.20 6.38
#